data_2dba6b721f1baac1e8b2e79f70b44b1e
#
_entry.id   2dba6b721f1baac1e8b2e79f70b44b1e
#
_cell.length_a   1.000
_cell.length_b   1.000
_cell.length_c   1.000
_cell.angle_alpha   90.00
_cell.angle_beta   90.00
_cell.angle_gamma   90.00
#
_symmetry.space_group_name_H-M   'P 1'
#
loop_
_entity.id
_entity.type
_entity.pdbx_description
1 polymer ?
#
loop_
_entity_poly.entity_id
_entity_poly.type
_entity_poly.pdbx_seq_one_letter_code
_entity_poly.pdbx_strand_id
1 'polypeptide(L)'
;MIGFYDYTVILTYFSLLSATSGIVVALSGGGHPYYGCLFLLFCGFCDAFDGKVARTKKGRTRMEKDFGIQIDSLSDLVAFGVLPACIGAALIRVSPYLTGVLEGLPVRWEIASGKFILHACLVLYVLAAMIRLAYYNVTEEERQEKEDGARKEYLGLPVTSAALIFPFVLLLQYMSKTDLTLVYLLVSLVTAVLFISPVRVPKPDMRGILIMVGIGAVEFVLLLLRKVIL
;
A
#
# COMPACT_ATOMS: atom_id res chain seq x y z
N MET A 1 29.53 -4.19 -8.13
CA MET A 1 28.11 -4.52 -8.06
C MET A 1 27.29 -3.41 -8.72
N ILE A 2 26.18 -3.74 -9.37
CA ILE A 2 25.27 -2.74 -9.96
C ILE A 2 24.38 -2.16 -8.87
N GLY A 3 24.23 -0.83 -8.82
CA GLY A 3 23.36 -0.13 -7.87
C GLY A 3 24.12 0.65 -6.80
N PHE A 4 23.36 1.33 -5.95
CA PHE A 4 23.87 2.09 -4.80
C PHE A 4 23.39 1.44 -3.51
N TYR A 5 24.28 1.32 -2.52
CA TYR A 5 24.05 0.55 -1.29
C TYR A 5 24.35 1.38 -0.03
N ASP A 6 24.22 2.68 -0.12
CA ASP A 6 24.46 3.56 1.02
C ASP A 6 23.18 3.73 1.89
N TYR A 7 23.33 4.41 3.01
CA TYR A 7 22.25 4.60 3.98
C TYR A 7 21.03 5.35 3.44
N THR A 8 21.16 6.06 2.30
CA THR A 8 20.07 6.85 1.71
C THR A 8 18.98 6.00 1.06
N VAL A 9 19.27 4.74 0.76
CA VAL A 9 18.36 3.80 0.09
C VAL A 9 17.99 2.59 0.97
N ILE A 10 18.56 2.50 2.18
CA ILE A 10 18.34 1.36 3.08
C ILE A 10 16.87 1.20 3.47
N LEU A 11 16.17 2.30 3.79
CA LEU A 11 14.76 2.23 4.18
C LEU A 11 13.87 1.75 3.03
N THR A 12 14.16 2.18 1.79
CA THR A 12 13.48 1.70 0.59
C THR A 12 13.69 0.20 0.39
N TYR A 13 14.92 -0.30 0.62
CA TYR A 13 15.18 -1.73 0.56
C TYR A 13 14.43 -2.51 1.66
N PHE A 14 14.37 -2.00 2.89
CA PHE A 14 13.58 -2.60 3.96
C PHE A 14 12.08 -2.58 3.66
N SER A 15 11.56 -1.51 3.05
CA SER A 15 10.18 -1.43 2.58
C SER A 15 9.88 -2.55 1.59
N LEU A 16 10.73 -2.73 0.57
CA LEU A 16 10.56 -3.79 -0.43
C LEU A 16 10.65 -5.20 0.19
N LEU A 17 11.63 -5.45 1.06
CA LEU A 17 11.77 -6.73 1.78
C LEU A 17 10.54 -7.02 2.64
N SER A 18 10.04 -6.02 3.34
CA SER A 18 8.79 -6.14 4.12
C SER A 18 7.60 -6.44 3.21
N ALA A 19 7.43 -5.68 2.13
CA ALA A 19 6.32 -5.87 1.19
C ALA A 19 6.30 -7.28 0.60
N THR A 20 7.45 -7.76 0.12
CA THR A 20 7.56 -9.11 -0.46
C THR A 20 7.34 -10.20 0.58
N SER A 21 7.85 -10.03 1.81
CA SER A 21 7.56 -10.95 2.92
C SER A 21 6.07 -10.97 3.26
N GLY A 22 5.43 -9.80 3.29
CA GLY A 22 3.99 -9.67 3.51
C GLY A 22 3.16 -10.37 2.44
N ILE A 23 3.55 -10.28 1.16
CA ILE A 23 2.92 -10.97 0.03
C ILE A 23 3.03 -12.50 0.22
N VAL A 24 4.24 -13.00 0.49
CA VAL A 24 4.48 -14.43 0.70
C VAL A 24 3.62 -14.96 1.86
N VAL A 25 3.61 -14.25 2.99
CA VAL A 25 2.83 -14.66 4.17
C VAL A 25 1.32 -14.58 3.91
N ALA A 26 0.81 -13.54 3.26
CA ALA A 26 -0.62 -13.41 2.97
C ALA A 26 -1.11 -14.49 2.00
N LEU A 27 -0.29 -14.88 1.02
CA LEU A 27 -0.66 -15.86 -0.01
C LEU A 27 -0.35 -17.31 0.38
N SER A 28 0.50 -17.56 1.38
CA SER A 28 0.79 -18.90 1.86
C SER A 28 -0.47 -19.57 2.42
N GLY A 29 -0.62 -20.87 2.22
CA GLY A 29 -1.82 -21.63 2.61
C GLY A 29 -2.17 -21.58 4.09
N GLY A 30 -1.16 -21.44 4.97
CA GLY A 30 -1.31 -21.25 6.42
C GLY A 30 -1.25 -19.78 6.87
N GLY A 31 -1.04 -18.83 5.94
CA GLY A 31 -0.95 -17.40 6.25
C GLY A 31 -2.31 -16.75 6.35
N HIS A 32 -2.47 -15.90 7.36
CA HIS A 32 -3.67 -15.10 7.52
C HIS A 32 -3.44 -13.68 6.96
N PRO A 33 -4.42 -13.10 6.20
CA PRO A 33 -4.29 -11.76 5.60
C PRO A 33 -3.83 -10.66 6.58
N TYR A 34 -4.17 -10.77 7.86
CA TYR A 34 -3.75 -9.83 8.90
C TYR A 34 -2.23 -9.67 9.04
N TYR A 35 -1.47 -10.74 8.84
CA TYR A 35 -0.01 -10.63 8.86
C TYR A 35 0.52 -9.75 7.73
N GLY A 36 -0.12 -9.82 6.54
CA GLY A 36 0.20 -8.91 5.44
C GLY A 36 0.05 -7.43 5.83
N CYS A 37 -0.96 -7.10 6.65
CA CYS A 37 -1.15 -5.73 7.13
C CYS A 37 -0.06 -5.24 8.07
N LEU A 38 0.54 -6.11 8.89
CA LEU A 38 1.67 -5.73 9.73
C LEU A 38 2.89 -5.33 8.88
N PHE A 39 3.14 -6.09 7.81
CA PHE A 39 4.19 -5.75 6.84
C PHE A 39 3.87 -4.46 6.09
N LEU A 40 2.60 -4.24 5.71
CA LEU A 40 2.15 -3.02 5.04
C LEU A 40 2.35 -1.77 5.92
N LEU A 41 2.01 -1.85 7.21
CA LEU A 41 2.25 -0.77 8.18
C LEU A 41 3.75 -0.46 8.32
N PHE A 42 4.59 -1.49 8.33
CA PHE A 42 6.04 -1.31 8.37
C PHE A 42 6.57 -0.66 7.09
N CYS A 43 6.02 -0.99 5.91
CA CYS A 43 6.35 -0.29 4.66
C CYS A 43 6.00 1.20 4.76
N GLY A 44 4.80 1.54 5.26
CA GLY A 44 4.39 2.93 5.48
C GLY A 44 5.29 3.69 6.45
N PHE A 45 5.79 2.99 7.49
CA PHE A 45 6.79 3.57 8.39
C PHE A 45 8.11 3.85 7.66
N CYS A 46 8.63 2.93 6.86
CA CYS A 46 9.85 3.13 6.08
C CYS A 46 9.72 4.31 5.13
N ASP A 47 8.64 4.38 4.33
CA ASP A 47 8.34 5.47 3.39
C ASP A 47 8.24 6.84 4.08
N ALA A 48 7.63 6.93 5.28
CA ALA A 48 7.51 8.19 6.00
C ALA A 48 8.86 8.85 6.32
N PHE A 49 9.95 8.08 6.33
CA PHE A 49 11.27 8.53 6.73
C PHE A 49 12.35 8.45 5.63
N ASP A 50 12.23 7.61 4.62
CA ASP A 50 13.27 7.37 3.61
C ASP A 50 13.68 8.63 2.85
N GLY A 51 12.73 9.42 2.36
CA GLY A 51 13.01 10.68 1.70
C GLY A 51 13.68 11.73 2.63
N LYS A 52 13.47 11.66 3.95
CA LYS A 52 14.14 12.52 4.91
C LYS A 52 15.57 12.06 5.12
N VAL A 53 15.77 10.76 5.31
CA VAL A 53 17.10 10.14 5.43
C VAL A 53 17.92 10.40 4.17
N ALA A 54 17.32 10.19 2.99
CA ALA A 54 18.00 10.44 1.72
C ALA A 54 18.50 11.89 1.57
N ARG A 55 17.76 12.89 2.08
CA ARG A 55 18.14 14.31 2.04
C ARG A 55 19.24 14.70 3.02
N THR A 56 19.61 13.86 3.98
CA THR A 56 20.72 14.15 4.90
C THR A 56 22.10 14.05 4.23
N LYS A 57 22.22 13.25 3.16
CA LYS A 57 23.47 13.09 2.41
C LYS A 57 23.71 14.31 1.53
N LYS A 58 24.73 15.11 1.89
CA LYS A 58 25.23 16.22 1.07
C LYS A 58 26.07 15.71 -0.11
N GLY A 59 25.99 16.37 -1.25
CA GLY A 59 26.83 16.05 -2.41
C GLY A 59 26.42 14.78 -3.18
N ARG A 60 25.15 14.36 -3.13
CA ARG A 60 24.65 13.29 -3.99
C ARG A 60 24.80 13.66 -5.46
N THR A 61 25.33 12.72 -6.26
CA THR A 61 25.39 12.86 -7.70
C THR A 61 23.96 12.80 -8.31
N ARG A 62 23.80 13.29 -9.52
CA ARG A 62 22.52 13.18 -10.24
C ARG A 62 22.09 11.71 -10.37
N MET A 63 23.01 10.82 -10.74
CA MET A 63 22.75 9.40 -10.87
C MET A 63 22.27 8.75 -9.57
N GLU A 64 22.84 9.13 -8.40
CA GLU A 64 22.37 8.64 -7.09
C GLU A 64 20.96 9.11 -6.74
N LYS A 65 20.62 10.35 -7.15
CA LYS A 65 19.26 10.88 -6.93
C LYS A 65 18.24 10.19 -7.82
N ASP A 66 18.54 10.07 -9.11
CA ASP A 66 17.65 9.45 -10.09
C ASP A 66 17.44 7.97 -9.76
N PHE A 67 18.49 7.25 -9.38
CA PHE A 67 18.39 5.87 -8.91
C PHE A 67 17.49 5.78 -7.66
N GLY A 68 17.68 6.67 -6.68
CA GLY A 68 16.84 6.71 -5.48
C GLY A 68 15.36 6.88 -5.80
N ILE A 69 15.00 7.81 -6.70
CA ILE A 69 13.61 8.05 -7.13
C ILE A 69 13.03 6.79 -7.81
N GLN A 70 13.81 6.12 -8.66
CA GLN A 70 13.34 4.93 -9.38
C GLN A 70 13.08 3.76 -8.43
N ILE A 71 14.01 3.43 -7.55
CA ILE A 71 13.82 2.30 -6.61
C ILE A 71 12.71 2.57 -5.60
N ASP A 72 12.55 3.83 -5.18
CA ASP A 72 11.46 4.27 -4.32
C ASP A 72 10.11 3.98 -4.96
N SER A 73 9.88 4.46 -6.18
CA SER A 73 8.64 4.21 -6.91
C SER A 73 8.37 2.73 -7.20
N LEU A 74 9.42 1.94 -7.49
CA LEU A 74 9.29 0.50 -7.69
C LEU A 74 8.94 -0.22 -6.38
N SER A 75 9.57 0.18 -5.27
CA SER A 75 9.26 -0.33 -3.94
C SER A 75 7.83 0.03 -3.52
N ASP A 76 7.42 1.27 -3.74
CA ASP A 76 6.08 1.78 -3.43
C ASP A 76 4.99 1.04 -4.21
N LEU A 77 5.23 0.74 -5.49
CA LEU A 77 4.29 -0.06 -6.27
C LEU A 77 4.08 -1.44 -5.65
N VAL A 78 5.14 -2.09 -5.18
CA VAL A 78 5.04 -3.40 -4.54
C VAL A 78 4.38 -3.28 -3.16
N ALA A 79 4.79 -2.29 -2.36
CA ALA A 79 4.33 -2.11 -0.99
C ALA A 79 2.86 -1.65 -0.92
N PHE A 80 2.48 -0.64 -1.70
CA PHE A 80 1.18 0.02 -1.58
C PHE A 80 0.23 -0.31 -2.74
N GLY A 81 0.72 -0.94 -3.81
CA GLY A 81 -0.10 -1.47 -4.90
C GLY A 81 -0.30 -2.98 -4.78
N VAL A 82 0.77 -3.76 -4.88
CA VAL A 82 0.69 -5.23 -4.98
C VAL A 82 0.33 -5.89 -3.65
N LEU A 83 0.98 -5.51 -2.55
CA LEU A 83 0.72 -6.13 -1.24
C LEU A 83 -0.74 -5.98 -0.78
N PRO A 84 -1.40 -4.79 -0.83
CA PRO A 84 -2.83 -4.70 -0.52
C PRO A 84 -3.71 -5.55 -1.43
N ALA A 85 -3.40 -5.65 -2.72
CA ALA A 85 -4.12 -6.54 -3.64
C ALA A 85 -3.96 -8.02 -3.25
N CYS A 86 -2.77 -8.45 -2.85
CA CYS A 86 -2.52 -9.81 -2.36
C CYS A 86 -3.25 -10.09 -1.04
N ILE A 87 -3.33 -9.11 -0.14
CA ILE A 87 -4.14 -9.21 1.09
C ILE A 87 -5.62 -9.38 0.72
N GLY A 88 -6.15 -8.59 -0.23
CA GLY A 88 -7.51 -8.71 -0.75
C GLY A 88 -7.78 -10.09 -1.38
N ALA A 89 -6.85 -10.61 -2.18
CA ALA A 89 -6.96 -11.95 -2.76
C ALA A 89 -6.97 -13.05 -1.68
N ALA A 90 -6.17 -12.89 -0.62
CA ALA A 90 -6.20 -13.78 0.53
C ALA A 90 -7.53 -13.72 1.29
N LEU A 91 -8.12 -12.52 1.46
CA LEU A 91 -9.44 -12.34 2.05
C LEU A 91 -10.54 -13.04 1.23
N ILE A 92 -10.54 -12.87 -0.09
CA ILE A 92 -11.49 -13.57 -0.99
C ILE A 92 -11.38 -15.11 -0.80
N ARG A 93 -10.17 -15.61 -0.60
CA ARG A 93 -9.94 -17.05 -0.41
C ARG A 93 -10.48 -17.58 0.91
N VAL A 94 -10.36 -16.81 2.01
CA VAL A 94 -10.72 -17.24 3.36
C VAL A 94 -12.11 -16.79 3.81
N SER A 95 -12.82 -15.98 3.01
CA SER A 95 -14.14 -15.42 3.35
C SER A 95 -15.22 -16.50 3.37
N PRO A 96 -15.85 -16.79 4.53
CA PRO A 96 -16.97 -17.71 4.61
C PRO A 96 -18.22 -17.17 3.88
N TYR A 97 -18.42 -15.85 3.94
CA TYR A 97 -19.55 -15.19 3.29
C TYR A 97 -19.50 -15.35 1.77
N LEU A 98 -18.35 -15.08 1.15
CA LEU A 98 -18.19 -15.25 -0.30
C LEU A 98 -18.30 -16.70 -0.73
N THR A 99 -17.79 -17.65 0.06
CA THR A 99 -17.93 -19.06 -0.20
C THR A 99 -19.42 -19.46 -0.20
N GLY A 100 -20.18 -19.08 0.84
CA GLY A 100 -21.60 -19.41 0.94
C GLY A 100 -22.46 -18.75 -0.14
N VAL A 101 -22.20 -17.49 -0.48
CA VAL A 101 -22.92 -16.79 -1.57
C VAL A 101 -22.61 -17.43 -2.93
N LEU A 102 -21.35 -17.78 -3.16
CA LEU A 102 -20.93 -18.39 -4.43
C LEU A 102 -21.46 -19.83 -4.57
N GLU A 103 -21.60 -20.61 -3.52
CA GLU A 103 -22.16 -21.97 -3.56
C GLU A 103 -23.68 -22.00 -3.81
N GLY A 104 -24.38 -20.91 -3.53
CA GLY A 104 -25.84 -20.78 -3.74
C GLY A 104 -26.27 -20.39 -5.15
N LEU A 105 -25.32 -20.09 -6.04
CA LEU A 105 -25.64 -19.67 -7.40
C LEU A 105 -25.63 -20.88 -8.38
N PRO A 106 -26.40 -20.99 -9.54
CA PRO A 106 -26.43 -22.14 -10.44
C PRO A 106 -25.06 -22.46 -11.07
N VAL A 107 -24.65 -23.71 -10.94
CA VAL A 107 -23.29 -24.33 -11.08
C VAL A 107 -22.42 -23.92 -12.29
N ARG A 108 -22.94 -23.29 -13.30
CA ARG A 108 -22.20 -23.03 -14.55
C ARG A 108 -21.55 -21.65 -14.70
N TRP A 109 -22.02 -20.64 -13.96
CA TRP A 109 -21.52 -19.24 -14.03
C TRP A 109 -20.73 -18.80 -12.80
N GLU A 110 -20.63 -19.61 -11.81
CA GLU A 110 -20.58 -19.24 -10.41
C GLU A 110 -19.20 -19.02 -9.83
N ILE A 111 -18.35 -19.99 -9.95
CA ILE A 111 -17.08 -19.97 -9.20
C ILE A 111 -16.01 -19.21 -9.99
N ALA A 112 -15.99 -19.39 -11.32
CA ALA A 112 -14.99 -18.74 -12.16
C ALA A 112 -15.30 -17.26 -12.40
N SER A 113 -16.56 -16.92 -12.73
CA SER A 113 -16.92 -15.53 -13.11
C SER A 113 -17.01 -14.59 -11.90
N GLY A 114 -17.62 -15.01 -10.79
CA GLY A 114 -17.76 -14.17 -9.61
C GLY A 114 -16.40 -13.88 -8.95
N LYS A 115 -15.58 -14.92 -8.74
CA LYS A 115 -14.21 -14.74 -8.22
C LYS A 115 -13.33 -13.94 -9.19
N PHE A 116 -13.48 -14.12 -10.49
CA PHE A 116 -12.75 -13.34 -11.49
C PHE A 116 -13.05 -11.84 -11.38
N ILE A 117 -14.32 -11.45 -11.27
CA ILE A 117 -14.73 -10.04 -11.11
C ILE A 117 -14.10 -9.45 -9.84
N LEU A 118 -14.13 -10.18 -8.72
CA LEU A 118 -13.54 -9.72 -7.47
C LEU A 118 -12.01 -9.51 -7.59
N HIS A 119 -11.32 -10.44 -8.26
CA HIS A 119 -9.88 -10.28 -8.53
C HIS A 119 -9.60 -9.16 -9.55
N ALA A 120 -10.48 -8.94 -10.53
CA ALA A 120 -10.34 -7.83 -11.48
C ALA A 120 -10.35 -6.46 -10.77
N CYS A 121 -11.14 -6.30 -9.70
CA CYS A 121 -11.11 -5.09 -8.87
C CYS A 121 -9.72 -4.85 -8.27
N LEU A 122 -9.06 -5.90 -7.78
CA LEU A 122 -7.71 -5.81 -7.22
C LEU A 122 -6.65 -5.51 -8.29
N VAL A 123 -6.81 -6.09 -9.49
CA VAL A 123 -5.93 -5.78 -10.64
C VAL A 123 -6.06 -4.32 -11.05
N LEU A 124 -7.29 -3.79 -11.12
CA LEU A 124 -7.52 -2.37 -11.41
C LEU A 124 -6.92 -1.46 -10.34
N TYR A 125 -6.97 -1.86 -9.08
CA TYR A 125 -6.33 -1.12 -7.99
C TYR A 125 -4.80 -1.03 -8.20
N VAL A 126 -4.14 -2.13 -8.53
CA VAL A 126 -2.68 -2.13 -8.81
C VAL A 126 -2.36 -1.25 -10.01
N LEU A 127 -3.16 -1.34 -11.09
CA LEU A 127 -3.00 -0.50 -12.27
C LEU A 127 -3.11 0.99 -11.93
N ALA A 128 -4.11 1.37 -11.12
CA ALA A 128 -4.30 2.75 -10.68
C ALA A 128 -3.11 3.25 -9.83
N ALA A 129 -2.58 2.42 -8.94
CA ALA A 129 -1.39 2.74 -8.15
C ALA A 129 -0.16 2.98 -9.05
N MET A 130 0.05 2.14 -10.06
CA MET A 130 1.13 2.29 -11.04
C MET A 130 1.00 3.60 -11.83
N ILE A 131 -0.20 3.88 -12.37
CA ILE A 131 -0.47 5.12 -13.12
C ILE A 131 -0.19 6.34 -12.23
N ARG A 132 -0.62 6.29 -10.98
CA ARG A 132 -0.42 7.38 -10.01
C ARG A 132 1.06 7.65 -9.75
N LEU A 133 1.87 6.60 -9.53
CA LEU A 133 3.31 6.74 -9.28
C LEU A 133 4.04 7.29 -10.51
N ALA A 134 3.76 6.74 -11.69
CA ALA A 134 4.36 7.21 -12.93
C ALA A 134 4.02 8.68 -13.22
N TYR A 135 2.74 9.07 -13.07
CA TYR A 135 2.29 10.44 -13.27
C TYR A 135 2.94 11.41 -12.28
N TYR A 136 3.06 11.00 -11.01
CA TYR A 136 3.71 11.82 -9.98
C TYR A 136 5.18 12.08 -10.31
N ASN A 137 5.93 11.08 -10.74
CA ASN A 137 7.34 11.23 -11.05
C ASN A 137 7.57 12.20 -12.21
N VAL A 138 6.83 12.02 -13.32
CA VAL A 138 6.93 12.90 -14.47
C VAL A 138 6.57 14.35 -14.13
N THR A 139 5.47 14.55 -13.42
CA THR A 139 5.03 15.90 -13.03
C THR A 139 5.92 16.56 -11.99
N GLU A 140 6.60 15.77 -11.15
CA GLU A 140 7.55 16.31 -10.18
C GLU A 140 8.87 16.70 -10.85
N GLU A 141 9.33 15.93 -11.84
CA GLU A 141 10.51 16.27 -12.65
C GLU A 141 10.29 17.59 -13.41
N GLU A 142 9.15 17.70 -14.14
CA GLU A 142 8.80 18.95 -14.83
C GLU A 142 8.68 20.15 -13.90
N ARG A 143 8.17 19.94 -12.69
CA ARG A 143 8.05 21.02 -11.70
C ARG A 143 9.41 21.47 -11.23
N GLN A 144 10.32 20.53 -10.92
CA GLN A 144 11.68 20.86 -10.45
C GLN A 144 12.52 21.59 -11.50
N GLU A 145 12.20 21.44 -12.80
CA GLU A 145 12.83 22.21 -13.87
C GLU A 145 12.32 23.65 -13.96
N LYS A 146 11.09 23.92 -13.50
CA LYS A 146 10.40 25.21 -13.67
C LYS A 146 10.32 26.04 -12.40
N GLU A 147 10.33 25.41 -11.24
CA GLU A 147 10.06 26.04 -9.96
C GLU A 147 11.04 25.59 -8.88
N ASP A 148 11.59 26.55 -8.15
CA ASP A 148 12.34 26.28 -6.92
C ASP A 148 11.40 26.09 -5.73
N GLY A 149 11.65 25.04 -4.93
CA GLY A 149 10.91 24.81 -3.68
C GLY A 149 10.18 23.46 -3.59
N ALA A 150 9.62 23.18 -2.42
CA ALA A 150 8.90 21.94 -2.18
C ALA A 150 7.44 22.02 -2.66
N ARG A 151 6.94 20.95 -3.26
CA ARG A 151 5.52 20.82 -3.63
C ARG A 151 4.62 20.97 -2.40
N LYS A 152 3.55 21.76 -2.50
CA LYS A 152 2.63 22.03 -1.40
C LYS A 152 1.40 21.10 -1.41
N GLU A 153 1.00 20.63 -2.58
CA GLU A 153 -0.19 19.81 -2.80
C GLU A 153 0.13 18.63 -3.72
N TYR A 154 -0.56 17.52 -3.51
CA TYR A 154 -0.56 16.38 -4.42
C TYR A 154 -1.82 16.42 -5.29
N LEU A 155 -1.72 15.99 -6.54
CA LEU A 155 -2.87 15.62 -7.36
C LEU A 155 -3.15 14.12 -7.17
N GLY A 156 -4.36 13.80 -6.76
CA GLY A 156 -4.74 12.44 -6.38
C GLY A 156 -4.26 12.03 -4.99
N LEU A 157 -4.87 10.98 -4.46
CA LEU A 157 -4.48 10.41 -3.17
C LEU A 157 -3.05 9.84 -3.26
N PRO A 158 -2.15 10.10 -2.28
CA PRO A 158 -0.85 9.43 -2.23
C PRO A 158 -1.01 7.92 -2.09
N VAL A 159 -0.20 7.12 -2.82
CA VAL A 159 -0.28 5.65 -2.75
C VAL A 159 0.05 5.11 -1.36
N THR A 160 0.89 5.79 -0.62
CA THR A 160 1.30 5.48 0.76
C THR A 160 0.15 5.54 1.76
N SER A 161 -0.98 6.22 1.42
CA SER A 161 -2.20 6.19 2.23
C SER A 161 -2.79 4.78 2.38
N ALA A 162 -2.49 3.87 1.45
CA ALA A 162 -2.86 2.46 1.53
C ALA A 162 -2.35 1.79 2.82
N ALA A 163 -1.20 2.26 3.34
CA ALA A 163 -0.60 1.73 4.56
C ALA A 163 -1.46 1.93 5.82
N LEU A 164 -2.37 2.90 5.83
CA LEU A 164 -3.31 3.11 6.93
C LEU A 164 -4.72 2.65 6.58
N ILE A 165 -5.16 2.84 5.33
CA ILE A 165 -6.53 2.51 4.91
C ILE A 165 -6.82 1.02 5.04
N PHE A 166 -5.97 0.15 4.52
CA PHE A 166 -6.23 -1.29 4.49
C PHE A 166 -6.09 -1.98 5.85
N PRO A 167 -5.06 -1.69 6.66
CA PRO A 167 -5.00 -2.18 8.02
C PRO A 167 -6.19 -1.74 8.87
N PHE A 168 -6.67 -0.49 8.70
CA PHE A 168 -7.86 -0.01 9.38
C PHE A 168 -9.11 -0.82 9.04
N VAL A 169 -9.34 -1.14 7.76
CA VAL A 169 -10.47 -1.98 7.34
C VAL A 169 -10.41 -3.37 7.98
N LEU A 170 -9.22 -3.98 8.03
CA LEU A 170 -9.06 -5.27 8.68
C LEU A 170 -9.22 -5.18 10.21
N LEU A 171 -8.80 -4.09 10.82
CA LEU A 171 -9.02 -3.84 12.24
C LEU A 171 -10.52 -3.74 12.56
N LEU A 172 -11.29 -3.04 11.71
CA LEU A 172 -12.76 -2.98 11.82
C LEU A 172 -13.40 -4.37 11.65
N GLN A 173 -12.95 -5.17 10.69
CA GLN A 173 -13.40 -6.56 10.53
C GLN A 173 -13.16 -7.36 11.81
N TYR A 174 -12.02 -7.16 12.42
CA TYR A 174 -11.67 -7.81 13.65
C TYR A 174 -12.56 -7.40 14.82
N MET A 175 -12.79 -6.09 15.00
CA MET A 175 -13.61 -5.56 16.11
C MET A 175 -15.08 -5.94 15.95
N SER A 176 -15.63 -5.91 14.75
CA SER A 176 -17.02 -6.22 14.46
C SER A 176 -17.31 -7.74 14.44
N LYS A 177 -16.29 -8.59 14.36
CA LYS A 177 -16.39 -10.05 14.13
C LYS A 177 -17.24 -10.42 12.90
N THR A 178 -17.40 -9.49 11.97
CA THR A 178 -18.13 -9.69 10.70
C THR A 178 -17.16 -9.78 9.55
N ASP A 179 -17.52 -10.54 8.52
CA ASP A 179 -16.73 -10.62 7.30
C ASP A 179 -16.88 -9.33 6.48
N LEU A 180 -15.85 -8.50 6.45
CA LEU A 180 -15.81 -7.24 5.70
C LEU A 180 -15.05 -7.36 4.38
N THR A 181 -14.89 -8.56 3.82
CA THR A 181 -14.17 -8.78 2.56
C THR A 181 -14.73 -7.92 1.42
N LEU A 182 -16.06 -7.82 1.29
CA LEU A 182 -16.68 -6.95 0.28
C LEU A 182 -16.40 -5.46 0.55
N VAL A 183 -16.35 -5.05 1.81
CA VAL A 183 -15.97 -3.66 2.18
C VAL A 183 -14.53 -3.40 1.80
N TYR A 184 -13.62 -4.35 2.03
CA TYR A 184 -12.24 -4.25 1.60
C TYR A 184 -12.12 -4.04 0.09
N LEU A 185 -12.87 -4.81 -0.70
CA LEU A 185 -12.88 -4.70 -2.17
C LEU A 185 -13.48 -3.36 -2.63
N LEU A 186 -14.56 -2.91 -1.99
CA LEU A 186 -15.14 -1.59 -2.27
C LEU A 186 -14.15 -0.46 -1.96
N VAL A 187 -13.48 -0.53 -0.81
CA VAL A 187 -12.42 0.42 -0.42
C VAL A 187 -11.27 0.39 -1.42
N SER A 188 -10.88 -0.80 -1.92
CA SER A 188 -9.85 -0.92 -2.96
C SER A 188 -10.25 -0.17 -4.24
N LEU A 189 -11.50 -0.32 -4.70
CA LEU A 189 -12.00 0.40 -5.89
C LEU A 189 -12.07 1.91 -5.66
N VAL A 190 -12.59 2.34 -4.52
CA VAL A 190 -12.65 3.76 -4.16
C VAL A 190 -11.26 4.36 -4.11
N THR A 191 -10.32 3.67 -3.48
CA THR A 191 -8.91 4.10 -3.41
C THR A 191 -8.27 4.16 -4.79
N ALA A 192 -8.53 3.18 -5.66
CA ALA A 192 -8.07 3.19 -7.06
C ALA A 192 -8.56 4.44 -7.81
N VAL A 193 -9.84 4.77 -7.69
CA VAL A 193 -10.42 6.00 -8.28
C VAL A 193 -9.75 7.24 -7.69
N LEU A 194 -9.54 7.30 -6.39
CA LEU A 194 -8.89 8.44 -5.73
C LEU A 194 -7.42 8.61 -6.13
N PHE A 195 -6.70 7.52 -6.45
CA PHE A 195 -5.33 7.58 -6.96
C PHE A 195 -5.23 8.33 -8.29
N ILE A 196 -6.17 8.10 -9.20
CA ILE A 196 -6.18 8.70 -10.54
C ILE A 196 -7.09 9.94 -10.66
N SER A 197 -7.78 10.31 -9.59
CA SER A 197 -8.65 11.49 -9.58
C SER A 197 -7.84 12.79 -9.38
N PRO A 198 -8.21 13.91 -10.01
CA PRO A 198 -7.50 15.18 -9.87
C PRO A 198 -7.82 15.91 -8.54
N VAL A 199 -8.07 15.17 -7.47
CA VAL A 199 -8.34 15.73 -6.14
C VAL A 199 -7.04 16.30 -5.58
N ARG A 200 -7.09 17.55 -5.10
CA ARG A 200 -5.95 18.18 -4.47
C ARG A 200 -5.86 17.78 -3.01
N VAL A 201 -4.76 17.14 -2.64
CA VAL A 201 -4.48 16.70 -1.27
C VAL A 201 -3.30 17.52 -0.73
N PRO A 202 -3.47 18.26 0.38
CA PRO A 202 -2.37 19.01 0.95
C PRO A 202 -1.25 18.07 1.40
N LYS A 203 -0.01 18.44 1.11
CA LYS A 203 1.16 17.67 1.57
C LYS A 203 1.24 17.77 3.08
N PRO A 204 1.26 16.64 3.83
CA PRO A 204 1.36 16.70 5.28
C PRO A 204 2.71 17.31 5.70
N ASP A 205 2.64 18.20 6.67
CA ASP A 205 3.81 18.72 7.35
C ASP A 205 4.42 17.67 8.31
N MET A 206 5.45 18.04 9.04
CA MET A 206 6.10 17.13 9.99
C MET A 206 5.15 16.63 11.08
N ARG A 207 4.20 17.47 11.51
CA ARG A 207 3.20 17.10 12.54
C ARG A 207 2.20 16.11 11.95
N GLY A 208 1.74 16.34 10.72
CA GLY A 208 0.85 15.43 10.01
C GLY A 208 1.49 14.05 9.80
N ILE A 209 2.77 13.99 9.43
CA ILE A 209 3.50 12.73 9.28
C ILE A 209 3.59 12.00 10.63
N LEU A 210 3.94 12.70 11.71
CA LEU A 210 4.02 12.08 13.05
C LEU A 210 2.66 11.58 13.54
N ILE A 211 1.58 12.28 13.23
CA ILE A 211 0.21 11.81 13.54
C ILE A 211 -0.10 10.53 12.75
N MET A 212 0.19 10.48 11.45
CA MET A 212 -0.03 9.28 10.63
C MET A 212 0.80 8.08 11.13
N VAL A 213 2.07 8.30 11.47
CA VAL A 213 2.92 7.27 12.07
C VAL A 213 2.36 6.81 13.44
N GLY A 214 1.83 7.74 14.24
CA GLY A 214 1.17 7.43 15.51
C GLY A 214 -0.08 6.56 15.32
N ILE A 215 -0.92 6.89 14.34
CA ILE A 215 -2.09 6.07 13.97
C ILE A 215 -1.64 4.68 13.53
N GLY A 216 -0.67 4.59 12.63
CA GLY A 216 -0.13 3.30 12.17
C GLY A 216 0.48 2.46 13.29
N ALA A 217 1.14 3.10 14.27
CA ALA A 217 1.65 2.40 15.46
C ALA A 217 0.52 1.84 16.34
N VAL A 218 -0.58 2.59 16.51
CA VAL A 218 -1.76 2.11 17.23
C VAL A 218 -2.40 0.93 16.49
N GLU A 219 -2.60 1.03 15.18
CA GLU A 219 -3.12 -0.08 14.36
C GLU A 219 -2.22 -1.31 14.46
N PHE A 220 -0.91 -1.13 14.40
CA PHE A 220 0.07 -2.21 14.53
C PHE A 220 -0.05 -2.92 15.87
N VAL A 221 -0.10 -2.16 16.98
CA VAL A 221 -0.26 -2.72 18.32
C VAL A 221 -1.59 -3.46 18.45
N LEU A 222 -2.70 -2.88 17.99
CA LEU A 222 -4.02 -3.52 18.05
C LEU A 222 -4.08 -4.82 17.24
N LEU A 223 -3.45 -4.86 16.07
CA LEU A 223 -3.35 -6.07 15.25
C LEU A 223 -2.46 -7.15 15.91
N LEU A 224 -1.39 -6.75 16.62
CA LEU A 224 -0.55 -7.69 17.38
C LEU A 224 -1.25 -8.25 18.62
N LEU A 225 -1.92 -7.40 19.39
CA LEU A 225 -2.62 -7.80 20.61
C LEU A 225 -3.71 -8.84 20.36
N ARG A 226 -4.29 -8.86 19.17
CA ARG A 226 -5.21 -9.89 18.75
C ARG A 226 -4.68 -11.31 18.96
N LYS A 227 -3.40 -11.57 18.66
CA LYS A 227 -2.77 -12.90 18.78
C LYS A 227 -2.63 -13.34 20.23
N VAL A 228 -2.68 -12.40 21.17
CA VAL A 228 -2.46 -12.66 22.61
C VAL A 228 -3.80 -12.88 23.33
N ILE A 229 -4.92 -12.35 22.79
CA ILE A 229 -6.24 -12.33 23.44
C ILE A 229 -7.17 -13.45 22.92
N LEU A 230 -6.83 -14.11 21.82
CA LEU A 230 -7.54 -15.26 21.23
C LEU A 230 -6.62 -16.46 21.04
#